data_821ecd92d4791a40b951f0d03df66269
#
_entry.id   821ecd92d4791a40b951f0d03df66269
#
_cell.length_a   1.000
_cell.length_b   1.000
_cell.length_c   1.000
_cell.angle_alpha   90.00
_cell.angle_beta   90.00
_cell.angle_gamma   90.00
#
_symmetry.space_group_name_H-M   'P 1'
#
loop_
_entity.id
_entity.type
_entity.pdbx_description
1 polymer ?
#
loop_
_entity_poly.entity_id
_entity_poly.type
_entity_poly.pdbx_seq_one_letter_code
_entity_poly.pdbx_strand_id
1 'polypeptide(L)'
;AAALETVVAQSPGGLTVAGSEAAERAGLTGHELAQGCGRWMPRLGGAESALAIARRAGVQLITPEDTAWPVRVDDLGPHAPPCLWVRGDPAVLSAPPRAVALVGARAASSYGEHIAAELSAECAAAGVAVCSGAAYGIDAAAHSAALSVGGTTVAVMAGGVDRAYPAGNRGLIERIAHSGAVVAEVACGASPTKHRFLLRNRLIAALSDATVVVEAGWRSGSLNTAHHAQELGRPLGVVPGPITSATSMGCHRLLRDGVAICITGPADVRELLGEPGGAATTALTPQAWR
;
A
#
# COMPACT_ATOMS: atom_id res chain seq x y z
N ALA A 1 -4.90 -17.56 -13.60
CA ALA A 1 -4.51 -17.49 -15.02
C ALA A 1 -5.33 -18.48 -15.85
N ALA A 2 -5.34 -19.78 -15.50
CA ALA A 2 -6.08 -20.81 -16.26
C ALA A 2 -7.59 -20.53 -16.35
N ALA A 3 -8.25 -20.03 -15.31
CA ALA A 3 -9.68 -19.72 -15.32
C ALA A 3 -10.03 -18.56 -16.27
N LEU A 4 -9.20 -17.52 -16.31
CA LEU A 4 -9.37 -16.39 -17.23
C LEU A 4 -9.06 -16.77 -18.68
N GLU A 5 -8.05 -17.62 -18.91
CA GLU A 5 -7.75 -18.16 -20.23
C GLU A 5 -8.88 -19.08 -20.74
N THR A 6 -9.52 -19.85 -19.86
CA THR A 6 -10.67 -20.71 -20.21
C THR A 6 -11.91 -19.89 -20.56
N VAL A 7 -12.17 -18.81 -19.82
CA VAL A 7 -13.30 -17.90 -20.08
C VAL A 7 -13.11 -17.10 -21.38
N VAL A 8 -11.88 -16.71 -21.71
CA VAL A 8 -11.58 -15.96 -22.95
C VAL A 8 -11.51 -16.88 -24.17
N ALA A 9 -11.07 -18.15 -24.01
CA ALA A 9 -10.95 -19.13 -25.12
C ALA A 9 -12.29 -19.74 -25.59
N GLN A 10 -13.33 -19.69 -24.76
CA GLN A 10 -14.64 -20.28 -25.06
C GLN A 10 -15.65 -19.31 -25.67
N SER A 11 -15.29 -18.67 -26.79
CA SER A 11 -16.19 -17.96 -27.76
C SER A 11 -17.03 -16.76 -27.25
N PRO A 12 -17.33 -15.79 -28.13
CA PRO A 12 -18.14 -14.58 -27.80
C PRO A 12 -19.57 -14.87 -27.30
N GLY A 13 -20.08 -16.09 -27.48
CA GLY A 13 -21.40 -16.53 -27.00
C GLY A 13 -21.37 -17.19 -25.62
N GLY A 14 -20.23 -17.72 -25.15
CA GLY A 14 -20.10 -18.39 -23.85
C GLY A 14 -20.03 -17.45 -22.66
N LEU A 15 -19.66 -16.19 -22.87
CA LEU A 15 -19.66 -15.15 -21.84
C LEU A 15 -21.07 -14.80 -21.32
N THR A 16 -22.12 -15.11 -22.11
CA THR A 16 -23.50 -14.78 -21.74
C THR A 16 -24.09 -15.73 -20.69
N VAL A 17 -23.78 -17.01 -20.70
CA VAL A 17 -24.35 -18.00 -19.76
C VAL A 17 -23.58 -18.05 -18.44
N ALA A 18 -22.27 -18.18 -18.48
CA ALA A 18 -21.43 -18.17 -17.28
C ALA A 18 -21.43 -16.77 -16.60
N GLY A 19 -21.57 -15.70 -17.40
CA GLY A 19 -21.72 -14.34 -16.89
C GLY A 19 -23.07 -14.08 -16.20
N SER A 20 -24.16 -14.75 -16.66
CA SER A 20 -25.48 -14.62 -16.04
C SER A 20 -25.51 -15.21 -14.62
N GLU A 21 -24.97 -16.41 -14.41
CA GLU A 21 -24.91 -17.03 -13.09
C GLU A 21 -23.97 -16.28 -12.11
N ALA A 22 -22.86 -15.73 -12.63
CA ALA A 22 -21.96 -14.90 -11.82
C ALA A 22 -22.60 -13.54 -11.49
N ALA A 23 -23.35 -12.94 -12.42
CA ALA A 23 -24.07 -11.69 -12.20
C ALA A 23 -25.21 -11.87 -11.19
N GLU A 24 -25.97 -12.96 -11.27
CA GLU A 24 -27.03 -13.27 -10.31
C GLU A 24 -26.46 -13.48 -8.89
N ARG A 25 -25.32 -14.18 -8.76
CA ARG A 25 -24.60 -14.33 -7.48
C ARG A 25 -24.08 -13.00 -6.92
N ALA A 26 -23.74 -12.05 -7.78
CA ALA A 26 -23.30 -10.70 -7.41
C ALA A 26 -24.46 -9.70 -7.27
N GLY A 27 -25.72 -10.11 -7.46
CA GLY A 27 -26.88 -9.25 -7.41
C GLY A 27 -26.96 -8.22 -8.56
N LEU A 28 -26.28 -8.50 -9.68
CA LEU A 28 -26.27 -7.62 -10.86
C LEU A 28 -27.43 -7.99 -11.81
N THR A 29 -28.05 -6.97 -12.36
CA THR A 29 -29.04 -7.15 -13.44
C THR A 29 -28.34 -7.47 -14.77
N GLY A 30 -29.05 -8.15 -15.69
CA GLY A 30 -28.54 -8.42 -17.05
C GLY A 30 -28.15 -7.15 -17.80
N HIS A 31 -28.80 -6.01 -17.51
CA HIS A 31 -28.46 -4.71 -18.09
C HIS A 31 -27.12 -4.17 -17.58
N GLU A 32 -26.85 -4.25 -16.28
CA GLU A 32 -25.59 -3.83 -15.66
C GLU A 32 -24.43 -4.70 -16.14
N LEU A 33 -24.67 -6.01 -16.29
CA LEU A 33 -23.69 -6.93 -16.87
C LEU A 33 -23.36 -6.56 -18.33
N ALA A 34 -24.39 -6.30 -19.16
CA ALA A 34 -24.19 -5.91 -20.56
C ALA A 34 -23.43 -4.58 -20.69
N GLN A 35 -23.75 -3.59 -19.83
CA GLN A 35 -22.99 -2.34 -19.78
C GLN A 35 -21.53 -2.56 -19.35
N GLY A 36 -21.30 -3.41 -18.35
CA GLY A 36 -19.94 -3.79 -17.89
C GLY A 36 -19.15 -4.45 -19.01
N CYS A 37 -19.73 -5.44 -19.68
CA CYS A 37 -19.11 -6.13 -20.82
C CYS A 37 -18.80 -5.15 -21.97
N GLY A 38 -19.73 -4.25 -22.32
CA GLY A 38 -19.50 -3.24 -23.34
C GLY A 38 -18.32 -2.30 -23.06
N ARG A 39 -18.03 -2.05 -21.77
CA ARG A 39 -16.87 -1.24 -21.34
C ARG A 39 -15.56 -2.03 -21.34
N TRP A 40 -15.59 -3.33 -21.07
CA TRP A 40 -14.40 -4.16 -20.88
C TRP A 40 -13.93 -4.86 -22.15
N MET A 41 -14.85 -5.34 -22.98
CA MET A 41 -14.53 -6.04 -24.23
C MET A 41 -13.52 -5.28 -25.12
N PRO A 42 -13.65 -3.96 -25.35
CA PRO A 42 -12.66 -3.22 -26.14
C PRO A 42 -11.25 -3.16 -25.50
N ARG A 43 -11.14 -3.47 -24.20
CA ARG A 43 -9.88 -3.42 -23.44
C ARG A 43 -9.17 -4.76 -23.34
N LEU A 44 -9.83 -5.87 -23.74
CA LEU A 44 -9.24 -7.21 -23.68
C LEU A 44 -7.98 -7.35 -24.56
N GLY A 45 -7.93 -6.69 -25.71
CA GLY A 45 -6.70 -6.66 -26.54
C GLY A 45 -5.48 -6.02 -25.82
N GLY A 46 -5.72 -5.19 -24.82
CA GLY A 46 -4.66 -4.66 -23.95
C GLY A 46 -4.14 -5.65 -22.91
N ALA A 47 -4.93 -6.66 -22.54
CA ALA A 47 -4.56 -7.66 -21.53
C ALA A 47 -3.42 -8.55 -21.99
N GLU A 48 -3.47 -9.03 -23.23
CA GLU A 48 -2.38 -9.84 -23.82
C GLU A 48 -1.06 -9.07 -23.86
N SER A 49 -1.12 -7.80 -24.25
CA SER A 49 0.06 -6.92 -24.24
C SER A 49 0.61 -6.73 -22.84
N ALA A 50 -0.25 -6.50 -21.84
CA ALA A 50 0.16 -6.35 -20.44
C ALA A 50 0.81 -7.65 -19.90
N LEU A 51 0.24 -8.81 -20.20
CA LEU A 51 0.80 -10.10 -19.82
C LEU A 51 2.16 -10.37 -20.51
N ALA A 52 2.29 -9.98 -21.78
CA ALA A 52 3.55 -10.10 -22.51
C ALA A 52 4.65 -9.19 -21.92
N ILE A 53 4.31 -7.98 -21.48
CA ILE A 53 5.21 -7.07 -20.77
C ILE A 53 5.58 -7.67 -19.42
N ALA A 54 4.61 -8.16 -18.65
CA ALA A 54 4.81 -8.76 -17.34
C ALA A 54 5.79 -9.95 -17.40
N ARG A 55 5.58 -10.88 -18.31
CA ARG A 55 6.47 -12.04 -18.51
C ARG A 55 7.92 -11.60 -18.79
N ARG A 56 8.12 -10.59 -19.64
CA ARG A 56 9.46 -10.04 -19.94
C ARG A 56 10.11 -9.34 -18.76
N ALA A 57 9.31 -8.72 -17.88
CA ALA A 57 9.78 -8.00 -16.70
C ALA A 57 9.89 -8.87 -15.44
N GLY A 58 9.62 -10.19 -15.52
CA GLY A 58 9.60 -11.09 -14.36
C GLY A 58 8.51 -10.74 -13.37
N VAL A 59 7.38 -10.20 -13.84
CA VAL A 59 6.23 -9.82 -13.03
C VAL A 59 5.24 -10.97 -12.98
N GLN A 60 4.76 -11.29 -11.78
CA GLN A 60 3.72 -12.27 -11.53
C GLN A 60 2.37 -11.56 -11.38
N LEU A 61 1.31 -12.19 -11.85
CA LEU A 61 -0.07 -11.78 -11.59
C LEU A 61 -0.61 -12.71 -10.52
N ILE A 62 -1.07 -12.16 -9.40
CA ILE A 62 -1.71 -12.92 -8.33
C ILE A 62 -3.17 -12.51 -8.18
N THR A 63 -4.00 -13.47 -7.81
CA THR A 63 -5.45 -13.36 -7.67
C THR A 63 -5.88 -13.89 -6.29
N PRO A 64 -7.11 -13.66 -5.83
CA PRO A 64 -7.59 -14.14 -4.54
C PRO A 64 -7.47 -15.67 -4.32
N GLU A 65 -7.36 -16.44 -5.41
CA GLU A 65 -7.20 -17.90 -5.36
C GLU A 65 -5.74 -18.33 -5.11
N ASP A 66 -4.77 -17.42 -5.24
CA ASP A 66 -3.36 -17.72 -5.03
C ASP A 66 -3.00 -17.69 -3.53
N THR A 67 -2.14 -18.60 -3.10
CA THR A 67 -1.68 -18.65 -1.70
C THR A 67 -0.88 -17.42 -1.26
N ALA A 68 -0.32 -16.69 -2.21
CA ALA A 68 0.40 -15.43 -1.97
C ALA A 68 -0.53 -14.21 -1.87
N TRP A 69 -1.86 -14.40 -2.05
CA TRP A 69 -2.81 -13.30 -1.94
C TRP A 69 -2.82 -12.69 -0.53
N PRO A 70 -2.63 -11.37 -0.42
CA PRO A 70 -2.70 -10.72 0.88
C PRO A 70 -4.17 -10.53 1.32
N VAL A 71 -4.68 -11.44 2.11
CA VAL A 71 -6.10 -11.45 2.57
C VAL A 71 -6.53 -10.13 3.22
N ARG A 72 -5.59 -9.35 3.76
CA ARG A 72 -5.85 -8.00 4.30
C ARG A 72 -6.44 -7.03 3.27
N VAL A 73 -6.22 -7.27 1.99
CA VAL A 73 -6.75 -6.43 0.90
C VAL A 73 -8.25 -6.65 0.72
N ASP A 74 -8.78 -7.79 1.16
CA ASP A 74 -10.21 -8.11 1.07
C ASP A 74 -11.06 -7.23 2.01
N ASP A 75 -10.45 -6.63 3.04
CA ASP A 75 -11.11 -5.65 3.91
C ASP A 75 -11.59 -4.39 3.15
N LEU A 76 -11.06 -4.16 1.94
CA LEU A 76 -11.56 -3.12 1.05
C LEU A 76 -12.96 -3.42 0.47
N GLY A 77 -13.48 -4.64 0.67
CA GLY A 77 -14.79 -5.06 0.20
C GLY A 77 -14.95 -4.85 -1.32
N PRO A 78 -16.00 -4.13 -1.78
CA PRO A 78 -16.22 -3.89 -3.21
C PRO A 78 -15.10 -3.11 -3.91
N HIS A 79 -14.21 -2.50 -3.14
CA HIS A 79 -13.06 -1.74 -3.64
C HIS A 79 -11.77 -2.55 -3.65
N ALA A 80 -11.81 -3.85 -3.27
CA ALA A 80 -10.66 -4.74 -3.40
C ALA A 80 -10.28 -4.91 -4.87
N PRO A 81 -8.98 -4.94 -5.21
CA PRO A 81 -8.55 -5.19 -6.58
C PRO A 81 -8.82 -6.66 -6.94
N PRO A 82 -9.22 -6.96 -8.18
CA PRO A 82 -9.44 -8.34 -8.61
C PRO A 82 -8.13 -9.12 -8.79
N CYS A 83 -7.01 -8.43 -8.87
CA CYS A 83 -5.68 -9.01 -9.01
C CYS A 83 -4.60 -7.99 -8.63
N LEU A 84 -3.40 -8.50 -8.34
CA LEU A 84 -2.22 -7.68 -8.10
C LEU A 84 -1.07 -8.15 -9.02
N TRP A 85 -0.38 -7.18 -9.60
CA TRP A 85 0.86 -7.38 -10.34
C TRP A 85 2.02 -7.23 -9.38
N VAL A 86 2.87 -8.27 -9.29
CA VAL A 86 3.94 -8.34 -8.30
C VAL A 86 5.28 -8.56 -9.00
N ARG A 87 6.23 -7.68 -8.74
CA ARG A 87 7.63 -7.84 -9.12
C ARG A 87 8.45 -8.07 -7.84
N GLY A 88 9.15 -9.17 -7.76
CA GLY A 88 9.84 -9.63 -6.56
C GLY A 88 9.21 -10.89 -6.00
N ASP A 89 9.28 -11.09 -4.70
CA ASP A 89 8.72 -12.26 -4.03
C ASP A 89 7.26 -12.01 -3.60
N PRO A 90 6.26 -12.65 -4.22
CA PRO A 90 4.87 -12.48 -3.81
C PRO A 90 4.57 -13.04 -2.42
N ALA A 91 5.38 -13.98 -1.89
CA ALA A 91 5.16 -14.55 -0.57
C ALA A 91 5.28 -13.49 0.55
N VAL A 92 6.05 -12.41 0.32
CA VAL A 92 6.16 -11.31 1.30
C VAL A 92 4.86 -10.54 1.50
N LEU A 93 3.85 -10.72 0.66
CA LEU A 93 2.55 -10.06 0.80
C LEU A 93 1.64 -10.77 1.81
N SER A 94 1.80 -12.08 1.96
CA SER A 94 0.99 -12.92 2.86
C SER A 94 1.77 -13.40 4.10
N ALA A 95 3.11 -13.45 4.02
CA ALA A 95 3.96 -14.07 5.04
C ALA A 95 4.24 -13.24 6.30
N PRO A 96 4.41 -11.91 6.29
CA PRO A 96 4.75 -11.19 7.51
C PRO A 96 3.57 -11.21 8.47
N PRO A 97 3.81 -11.56 9.73
CA PRO A 97 2.76 -11.54 10.75
C PRO A 97 2.23 -10.13 10.96
N ARG A 98 3.03 -9.09 10.67
CA ARG A 98 2.68 -7.67 10.82
C ARG A 98 3.32 -6.81 9.74
N ALA A 99 2.61 -5.74 9.37
CA ALA A 99 3.07 -4.74 8.44
C ALA A 99 2.68 -3.34 8.90
N VAL A 100 3.56 -2.36 8.71
CA VAL A 100 3.30 -0.95 9.00
C VAL A 100 3.43 -0.11 7.73
N ALA A 101 2.44 0.75 7.47
CA ALA A 101 2.56 1.77 6.44
C ALA A 101 3.30 2.99 7.00
N LEU A 102 4.44 3.36 6.40
CA LEU A 102 5.14 4.60 6.68
C LEU A 102 4.97 5.54 5.49
N VAL A 103 4.25 6.64 5.67
CA VAL A 103 3.89 7.55 4.58
C VAL A 103 4.13 9.01 4.97
N GLY A 104 4.30 9.87 3.94
CA GLY A 104 4.48 11.27 4.24
C GLY A 104 4.74 12.17 3.04
N ALA A 105 5.32 13.33 3.35
CA ALA A 105 5.62 14.36 2.37
C ALA A 105 6.67 13.89 1.36
N ARG A 106 6.48 14.25 0.08
CA ARG A 106 7.47 14.02 -0.99
C ARG A 106 8.65 14.98 -0.88
N ALA A 107 8.39 16.21 -0.47
CA ALA A 107 9.40 17.19 -0.09
C ALA A 107 9.53 17.16 1.43
N ALA A 108 10.13 16.08 1.93
CA ALA A 108 10.35 15.89 3.36
C ALA A 108 11.47 16.81 3.87
N SER A 109 11.38 17.17 5.13
CA SER A 109 12.48 17.82 5.85
C SER A 109 13.53 16.77 6.25
N SER A 110 14.74 17.21 6.57
CA SER A 110 15.78 16.32 7.12
C SER A 110 15.31 15.64 8.41
N TYR A 111 14.48 16.32 9.21
CA TYR A 111 13.85 15.72 10.38
C TYR A 111 12.93 14.57 9.98
N GLY A 112 12.03 14.80 9.04
CA GLY A 112 11.09 13.78 8.59
C GLY A 112 11.78 12.56 7.98
N GLU A 113 12.80 12.79 7.13
CA GLU A 113 13.59 11.68 6.56
C GLU A 113 14.33 10.89 7.62
N HIS A 114 14.92 11.57 8.63
CA HIS A 114 15.60 10.91 9.76
C HIS A 114 14.62 10.04 10.56
N ILE A 115 13.48 10.59 10.97
CA ILE A 115 12.47 9.84 11.74
C ILE A 115 11.88 8.68 10.92
N ALA A 116 11.61 8.89 9.64
CA ALA A 116 11.13 7.81 8.77
C ALA A 116 12.14 6.67 8.69
N ALA A 117 13.43 7.00 8.60
CA ALA A 117 14.50 6.01 8.55
C ALA A 117 14.64 5.25 9.88
N GLU A 118 14.60 5.95 11.02
CA GLU A 118 14.70 5.34 12.35
C GLU A 118 13.52 4.40 12.61
N LEU A 119 12.27 4.86 12.44
CA LEU A 119 11.09 4.05 12.64
C LEU A 119 11.08 2.82 11.72
N SER A 120 11.47 3.02 10.46
CA SER A 120 11.52 1.94 9.48
C SER A 120 12.57 0.89 9.81
N ALA A 121 13.79 1.28 10.17
CA ALA A 121 14.87 0.36 10.50
C ALA A 121 14.50 -0.49 11.73
N GLU A 122 13.98 0.13 12.77
CA GLU A 122 13.57 -0.56 14.01
C GLU A 122 12.40 -1.53 13.76
N CYS A 123 11.37 -1.11 13.03
CA CYS A 123 10.26 -1.99 12.65
C CYS A 123 10.75 -3.18 11.81
N ALA A 124 11.58 -2.91 10.81
CA ALA A 124 12.12 -3.94 9.92
C ALA A 124 13.04 -4.92 10.65
N ALA A 125 13.88 -4.44 11.56
CA ALA A 125 14.74 -5.27 12.43
C ALA A 125 13.93 -6.16 13.39
N ALA A 126 12.74 -5.72 13.79
CA ALA A 126 11.78 -6.50 14.59
C ALA A 126 10.93 -7.47 13.74
N GLY A 127 11.18 -7.60 12.45
CA GLY A 127 10.43 -8.51 11.55
C GLY A 127 9.09 -7.95 11.07
N VAL A 128 8.80 -6.65 11.30
CA VAL A 128 7.61 -5.96 10.77
C VAL A 128 7.90 -5.53 9.33
N ALA A 129 7.03 -5.88 8.40
CA ALA A 129 7.16 -5.42 7.02
C ALA A 129 6.84 -3.92 6.90
N VAL A 130 7.66 -3.19 6.15
CA VAL A 130 7.45 -1.76 5.89
C VAL A 130 6.76 -1.58 4.55
N CYS A 131 5.56 -1.02 4.54
CA CYS A 131 4.79 -0.75 3.32
C CYS A 131 4.80 0.75 3.03
N SER A 132 5.02 1.14 1.78
CA SER A 132 4.95 2.54 1.35
C SER A 132 4.75 2.67 -0.17
N GLY A 133 4.74 3.91 -0.66
CA GLY A 133 4.42 4.19 -2.06
C GLY A 133 5.62 4.46 -2.98
N ALA A 134 6.83 4.27 -2.51
CA ALA A 134 8.07 4.54 -3.24
C ALA A 134 8.21 5.97 -3.82
N ALA A 135 7.48 6.94 -3.28
CA ALA A 135 7.63 8.35 -3.65
C ALA A 135 8.96 8.92 -3.12
N TYR A 136 9.33 10.13 -3.53
CA TYR A 136 10.43 10.87 -2.90
C TYR A 136 10.12 11.17 -1.43
N GLY A 137 11.12 11.56 -0.64
CA GLY A 137 11.01 11.96 0.75
C GLY A 137 10.72 10.77 1.68
N ILE A 138 9.68 10.85 2.48
CA ILE A 138 9.38 9.89 3.54
C ILE A 138 9.34 8.44 3.04
N ASP A 139 8.65 8.17 1.93
CA ASP A 139 8.51 6.82 1.39
C ASP A 139 9.89 6.23 1.02
N ALA A 140 10.73 7.03 0.35
CA ALA A 140 12.07 6.59 -0.05
C ALA A 140 12.99 6.38 1.16
N ALA A 141 12.92 7.24 2.16
CA ALA A 141 13.68 7.10 3.41
C ALA A 141 13.28 5.81 4.14
N ALA A 142 11.97 5.55 4.28
CA ALA A 142 11.45 4.35 4.91
C ALA A 142 11.91 3.06 4.20
N HIS A 143 11.73 2.97 2.89
CA HIS A 143 12.18 1.80 2.13
C HIS A 143 13.69 1.58 2.21
N SER A 144 14.48 2.67 2.08
CA SER A 144 15.94 2.58 2.13
C SER A 144 16.43 2.06 3.49
N ALA A 145 15.82 2.53 4.57
CA ALA A 145 16.17 2.12 5.92
C ALA A 145 15.78 0.65 6.20
N ALA A 146 14.59 0.21 5.80
CA ALA A 146 14.20 -1.19 5.91
C ALA A 146 15.20 -2.12 5.19
N LEU A 147 15.60 -1.76 3.96
CA LEU A 147 16.56 -2.52 3.17
C LEU A 147 17.98 -2.53 3.81
N SER A 148 18.37 -1.45 4.50
CA SER A 148 19.70 -1.34 5.09
C SER A 148 19.93 -2.31 6.25
N VAL A 149 18.85 -2.73 6.92
CA VAL A 149 18.87 -3.71 8.01
C VAL A 149 18.45 -5.12 7.55
N GLY A 150 18.32 -5.34 6.24
CA GLY A 150 17.92 -6.63 5.68
C GLY A 150 16.46 -7.00 5.94
N GLY A 151 15.62 -6.01 6.29
CA GLY A 151 14.20 -6.21 6.56
C GLY A 151 13.33 -6.25 5.31
N THR A 152 12.10 -6.69 5.48
CA THR A 152 11.11 -6.81 4.41
C THR A 152 10.44 -5.47 4.13
N THR A 153 10.36 -5.09 2.84
CA THR A 153 9.61 -3.90 2.45
C THR A 153 8.80 -4.11 1.18
N VAL A 154 7.61 -3.49 1.14
CA VAL A 154 6.65 -3.60 0.04
C VAL A 154 6.36 -2.22 -0.53
N ALA A 155 6.69 -2.02 -1.80
CA ALA A 155 6.39 -0.79 -2.52
C ALA A 155 5.11 -0.94 -3.34
N VAL A 156 4.09 -0.12 -3.04
CA VAL A 156 2.84 -0.11 -3.81
C VAL A 156 2.94 0.98 -4.88
N MET A 157 2.70 0.64 -6.15
CA MET A 157 2.88 1.55 -7.28
C MET A 157 1.54 2.07 -7.81
N ALA A 158 1.54 3.29 -8.35
CA ALA A 158 0.38 3.90 -8.99
C ALA A 158 0.35 3.67 -10.52
N GLY A 159 1.34 3.02 -11.07
CA GLY A 159 1.47 2.58 -12.46
C GLY A 159 1.88 1.12 -12.51
N GLY A 160 2.10 0.57 -13.71
CA GLY A 160 2.60 -0.79 -13.86
C GLY A 160 3.96 -0.99 -13.19
N VAL A 161 4.16 -2.14 -12.55
CA VAL A 161 5.39 -2.49 -11.82
C VAL A 161 6.60 -2.74 -12.74
N ASP A 162 6.36 -2.83 -14.05
CA ASP A 162 7.38 -2.95 -15.10
C ASP A 162 8.23 -1.68 -15.27
N ARG A 163 7.74 -0.54 -14.76
CA ARG A 163 8.43 0.76 -14.84
C ARG A 163 8.57 1.40 -13.48
N ALA A 164 9.81 1.69 -13.10
CA ALA A 164 10.08 2.43 -11.88
C ALA A 164 9.57 3.89 -12.00
N TYR A 165 8.75 4.31 -11.05
CA TYR A 165 8.30 5.67 -10.90
C TYR A 165 8.28 6.07 -9.41
N PRO A 166 8.85 7.21 -9.02
CA PRO A 166 9.56 8.18 -9.87
C PRO A 166 10.91 7.64 -10.39
N ALA A 167 11.36 8.17 -11.53
CA ALA A 167 12.58 7.69 -12.19
C ALA A 167 13.83 7.82 -11.31
N GLY A 168 13.90 8.84 -10.45
CA GLY A 168 15.00 9.03 -9.49
C GLY A 168 15.09 7.92 -8.44
N ASN A 169 14.01 7.23 -8.14
CA ASN A 169 13.98 6.10 -7.19
C ASN A 169 14.15 4.73 -7.88
N ARG A 170 14.55 4.69 -9.17
CA ARG A 170 14.69 3.43 -9.91
C ARG A 170 15.56 2.42 -9.16
N GLY A 171 16.77 2.82 -8.74
CA GLY A 171 17.69 1.93 -8.03
C GLY A 171 17.12 1.43 -6.70
N LEU A 172 16.33 2.25 -5.99
CA LEU A 172 15.63 1.86 -4.78
C LEU A 172 14.54 0.82 -5.10
N ILE A 173 13.70 1.09 -6.10
CA ILE A 173 12.60 0.20 -6.51
C ILE A 173 13.15 -1.15 -6.98
N GLU A 174 14.29 -1.18 -7.67
CA GLU A 174 14.96 -2.42 -8.07
C GLU A 174 15.47 -3.22 -6.87
N ARG A 175 16.05 -2.55 -5.86
CA ARG A 175 16.46 -3.19 -4.61
C ARG A 175 15.27 -3.74 -3.84
N ILE A 176 14.14 -3.02 -3.78
CA ILE A 176 12.89 -3.49 -3.17
C ILE A 176 12.40 -4.74 -3.88
N ALA A 177 12.39 -4.76 -5.21
CA ALA A 177 11.98 -5.94 -5.98
C ALA A 177 12.90 -7.14 -5.77
N HIS A 178 14.17 -6.91 -5.42
CA HIS A 178 15.14 -7.99 -5.15
C HIS A 178 14.97 -8.63 -3.77
N SER A 179 14.63 -7.83 -2.76
CA SER A 179 14.60 -8.26 -1.34
C SER A 179 13.21 -8.22 -0.69
N GLY A 180 12.19 -7.90 -1.46
CA GLY A 180 10.81 -7.75 -1.02
C GLY A 180 9.87 -7.82 -2.21
N ALA A 181 8.88 -6.91 -2.30
CA ALA A 181 7.94 -6.85 -3.41
C ALA A 181 7.61 -5.43 -3.86
N VAL A 182 7.44 -5.26 -5.16
CA VAL A 182 6.83 -4.08 -5.79
C VAL A 182 5.49 -4.49 -6.35
N VAL A 183 4.42 -3.83 -5.93
CA VAL A 183 3.03 -4.27 -6.17
C VAL A 183 2.22 -3.18 -6.85
N ALA A 184 1.33 -3.53 -7.75
CA ALA A 184 0.31 -2.64 -8.30
C ALA A 184 -0.97 -3.40 -8.68
N GLU A 185 -2.11 -2.74 -8.57
CA GLU A 185 -3.35 -3.22 -9.21
C GLU A 185 -3.42 -2.86 -10.70
N VAL A 186 -2.58 -1.91 -11.10
CA VAL A 186 -2.55 -1.40 -12.47
C VAL A 186 -1.68 -2.30 -13.33
N ALA A 187 -2.20 -2.69 -14.49
CA ALA A 187 -1.52 -3.59 -15.42
C ALA A 187 -0.17 -3.05 -15.90
N CYS A 188 0.77 -3.95 -16.20
CA CYS A 188 2.04 -3.62 -16.82
C CYS A 188 1.86 -2.80 -18.09
N GLY A 189 2.77 -1.84 -18.33
CA GLY A 189 2.71 -0.88 -19.42
C GLY A 189 1.89 0.38 -19.11
N ALA A 190 1.08 0.39 -18.05
CA ALA A 190 0.25 1.54 -17.71
C ALA A 190 1.05 2.63 -16.95
N SER A 191 0.92 3.87 -17.41
CA SER A 191 1.56 5.03 -16.78
C SER A 191 0.82 5.48 -15.52
N PRO A 192 1.52 5.99 -14.49
CA PRO A 192 0.88 6.58 -13.33
C PRO A 192 0.13 7.87 -13.71
N THR A 193 -1.00 8.12 -13.06
CA THR A 193 -1.78 9.36 -13.19
C THR A 193 -2.12 9.91 -11.82
N LYS A 194 -2.49 11.19 -11.73
CA LYS A 194 -2.87 11.82 -10.45
C LYS A 194 -3.99 11.01 -9.74
N HIS A 195 -4.98 10.55 -10.47
CA HIS A 195 -6.07 9.74 -9.94
C HIS A 195 -5.56 8.38 -9.42
N ARG A 196 -4.67 7.71 -10.17
CA ARG A 196 -4.09 6.42 -9.75
C ARG A 196 -3.26 6.51 -8.48
N PHE A 197 -2.60 7.64 -8.23
CA PHE A 197 -1.91 7.86 -6.94
C PHE A 197 -2.88 7.84 -5.76
N LEU A 198 -4.04 8.47 -5.88
CA LEU A 198 -5.06 8.48 -4.83
C LEU A 198 -5.69 7.11 -4.65
N LEU A 199 -6.04 6.43 -5.74
CA LEU A 199 -6.58 5.07 -5.69
C LEU A 199 -5.61 4.08 -5.05
N ARG A 200 -4.32 4.16 -5.39
CA ARG A 200 -3.29 3.30 -4.86
C ARG A 200 -3.17 3.38 -3.34
N ASN A 201 -3.39 4.56 -2.76
CA ASN A 201 -3.17 4.79 -1.33
C ASN A 201 -4.03 3.88 -0.44
N ARG A 202 -5.21 3.45 -0.90
CA ARG A 202 -6.03 2.49 -0.16
C ARG A 202 -5.33 1.14 -0.02
N LEU A 203 -4.53 0.74 -1.02
CA LEU A 203 -3.76 -0.50 -0.97
C LEU A 203 -2.60 -0.41 0.02
N ILE A 204 -1.94 0.74 0.18
CA ILE A 204 -0.92 0.93 1.21
C ILE A 204 -1.54 0.72 2.59
N ALA A 205 -2.69 1.36 2.86
CA ALA A 205 -3.42 1.18 4.10
C ALA A 205 -3.88 -0.27 4.28
N ALA A 206 -4.44 -0.89 3.22
CA ALA A 206 -4.98 -2.24 3.27
C ALA A 206 -3.92 -3.35 3.45
N LEU A 207 -2.72 -3.17 2.94
CA LEU A 207 -1.61 -4.11 3.10
C LEU A 207 -0.93 -4.02 4.48
N SER A 208 -1.31 -3.05 5.33
CA SER A 208 -0.64 -2.77 6.61
C SER A 208 -1.60 -2.91 7.78
N ASP A 209 -1.11 -3.33 8.93
CA ASP A 209 -1.90 -3.47 10.17
C ASP A 209 -2.09 -2.11 10.85
N ALA A 210 -1.16 -1.18 10.64
CA ALA A 210 -1.22 0.21 11.12
C ALA A 210 -0.60 1.16 10.10
N THR A 211 -0.96 2.44 10.18
CA THR A 211 -0.39 3.50 9.34
C THR A 211 0.23 4.58 10.20
N VAL A 212 1.45 5.01 9.86
CA VAL A 212 2.12 6.16 10.49
C VAL A 212 2.39 7.22 9.45
N VAL A 213 1.88 8.44 9.70
CA VAL A 213 2.18 9.62 8.90
C VAL A 213 3.32 10.37 9.55
N VAL A 214 4.49 10.40 8.91
CA VAL A 214 5.70 11.01 9.48
C VAL A 214 5.70 12.53 9.27
N GLU A 215 5.43 12.98 8.06
CA GLU A 215 5.24 14.39 7.74
C GLU A 215 4.10 14.57 6.75
N ALA A 216 3.24 15.54 6.97
CA ALA A 216 2.17 15.90 6.04
C ALA A 216 1.86 17.39 6.11
N GLY A 217 1.97 18.07 4.99
CA GLY A 217 1.37 19.40 4.84
C GLY A 217 -0.15 19.32 4.78
N TRP A 218 -0.83 20.47 4.87
CA TRP A 218 -2.29 20.57 4.92
C TRP A 218 -3.04 19.84 3.80
N ARG A 219 -2.45 19.76 2.59
CA ARG A 219 -3.02 19.11 1.39
C ARG A 219 -2.17 17.93 0.93
N SER A 220 -1.43 17.29 1.83
CA SER A 220 -0.58 16.15 1.49
C SER A 220 -1.41 14.96 1.01
N GLY A 221 -0.92 14.25 -0.01
CA GLY A 221 -1.52 13.00 -0.46
C GLY A 221 -1.44 11.86 0.57
N SER A 222 -0.52 11.93 1.54
CA SER A 222 -0.43 10.97 2.63
C SER A 222 -1.62 11.02 3.60
N LEU A 223 -2.32 12.16 3.69
CA LEU A 223 -3.56 12.27 4.45
C LEU A 223 -4.69 11.41 3.85
N ASN A 224 -4.65 11.16 2.54
CA ASN A 224 -5.59 10.22 1.91
C ASN A 224 -5.30 8.76 2.33
N THR A 225 -4.03 8.37 2.50
CA THR A 225 -3.68 7.06 3.08
C THR A 225 -4.16 6.93 4.52
N ALA A 226 -3.97 8.00 5.33
CA ALA A 226 -4.48 8.06 6.70
C ALA A 226 -6.01 7.90 6.77
N HIS A 227 -6.73 8.55 5.86
CA HIS A 227 -8.19 8.41 5.76
C HIS A 227 -8.60 6.95 5.44
N HIS A 228 -7.95 6.31 4.48
CA HIS A 228 -8.22 4.89 4.19
C HIS A 228 -7.89 3.95 5.36
N ALA A 229 -6.84 4.23 6.14
CA ALA A 229 -6.57 3.47 7.36
C ALA A 229 -7.74 3.59 8.37
N GLN A 230 -8.30 4.79 8.53
CA GLN A 230 -9.48 5.01 9.39
C GLN A 230 -10.73 4.30 8.87
N GLU A 231 -11.02 4.37 7.56
CA GLU A 231 -12.13 3.66 6.94
C GLU A 231 -12.04 2.14 7.13
N LEU A 232 -10.83 1.60 7.17
CA LEU A 232 -10.54 0.19 7.43
C LEU A 232 -10.53 -0.16 8.93
N GLY A 233 -10.75 0.82 9.82
CA GLY A 233 -10.67 0.61 11.27
C GLY A 233 -9.26 0.28 11.77
N ARG A 234 -8.21 0.63 11.01
CA ARG A 234 -6.82 0.35 11.37
C ARG A 234 -6.20 1.47 12.17
N PRO A 235 -5.35 1.14 13.15
CA PRO A 235 -4.64 2.13 13.97
C PRO A 235 -3.87 3.15 13.14
N LEU A 236 -3.97 4.42 13.53
CA LEU A 236 -3.30 5.53 12.88
C LEU A 236 -2.41 6.27 13.87
N GLY A 237 -1.12 6.35 13.52
CA GLY A 237 -0.13 7.13 14.23
C GLY A 237 0.34 8.33 13.42
N VAL A 238 0.77 9.38 14.09
CA VAL A 238 1.42 10.53 13.46
C VAL A 238 2.62 10.99 14.25
N VAL A 239 3.67 11.38 13.55
CA VAL A 239 4.85 11.98 14.18
C VAL A 239 4.58 13.48 14.38
N PRO A 240 4.75 13.99 15.60
CA PRO A 240 4.66 15.42 15.85
C PRO A 240 5.85 16.16 15.24
N GLY A 241 5.63 17.40 14.87
CA GLY A 241 6.71 18.26 14.37
C GLY A 241 6.54 19.69 14.88
N PRO A 242 7.45 20.61 14.52
CA PRO A 242 7.33 22.00 14.94
C PRO A 242 6.02 22.63 14.48
N ILE A 243 5.34 23.35 15.37
CA ILE A 243 4.07 24.02 15.05
C ILE A 243 4.22 25.11 13.97
N THR A 244 5.44 25.58 13.76
CA THR A 244 5.80 26.55 12.71
C THR A 244 6.09 25.90 11.35
N SER A 245 6.19 24.55 11.29
CA SER A 245 6.50 23.83 10.06
C SER A 245 5.25 23.56 9.24
N ALA A 246 5.24 23.99 7.99
CA ALA A 246 4.17 23.71 7.06
C ALA A 246 4.03 22.19 6.75
N THR A 247 5.13 21.44 6.87
CA THR A 247 5.14 19.99 6.65
C THR A 247 4.55 19.19 7.81
N SER A 248 4.29 19.81 8.97
CA SER A 248 3.69 19.17 10.15
C SER A 248 2.19 19.48 10.31
N MET A 249 1.65 20.43 9.53
CA MET A 249 0.26 20.90 9.71
C MET A 249 -0.78 19.80 9.54
N GLY A 250 -0.57 18.87 8.64
CA GLY A 250 -1.47 17.72 8.44
C GLY A 250 -1.41 16.74 9.61
N CYS A 251 -0.22 16.47 10.15
CA CYS A 251 -0.04 15.65 11.35
C CYS A 251 -0.74 16.28 12.55
N HIS A 252 -0.54 17.58 12.79
CA HIS A 252 -1.22 18.30 13.87
C HIS A 252 -2.74 18.26 13.75
N ARG A 253 -3.26 18.32 12.52
CA ARG A 253 -4.71 18.19 12.29
C ARG A 253 -5.21 16.83 12.74
N LEU A 254 -4.56 15.72 12.32
CA LEU A 254 -4.97 14.37 12.69
C LEU A 254 -4.94 14.16 14.22
N LEU A 255 -3.94 14.74 14.92
CA LEU A 255 -3.88 14.73 16.40
C LEU A 255 -5.03 15.52 17.01
N ARG A 256 -5.29 16.74 16.53
CA ARG A 256 -6.37 17.62 17.05
C ARG A 256 -7.75 17.03 16.83
N ASP A 257 -7.94 16.34 15.70
CA ASP A 257 -9.19 15.68 15.37
C ASP A 257 -9.39 14.38 16.20
N GLY A 258 -8.39 13.98 17.01
CA GLY A 258 -8.43 12.81 17.89
C GLY A 258 -8.46 11.48 17.15
N VAL A 259 -8.04 11.47 15.88
CA VAL A 259 -8.13 10.31 15.00
C VAL A 259 -6.81 9.53 14.86
N ALA A 260 -5.73 10.09 15.42
CA ALA A 260 -4.41 9.48 15.41
C ALA A 260 -3.74 9.61 16.76
N ILE A 261 -2.88 8.66 17.10
CA ILE A 261 -2.03 8.76 18.29
C ILE A 261 -0.69 9.42 17.94
N CYS A 262 -0.07 10.06 18.93
CA CYS A 262 1.24 10.66 18.79
C CYS A 262 2.32 9.58 18.81
N ILE A 263 3.19 9.56 17.78
CA ILE A 263 4.33 8.66 17.69
C ILE A 263 5.60 9.47 18.00
N THR A 264 6.28 9.11 19.06
CA THR A 264 7.51 9.76 19.51
C THR A 264 8.76 8.87 19.35
N GLY A 265 8.53 7.59 19.01
CA GLY A 265 9.61 6.64 18.77
C GLY A 265 9.12 5.27 18.32
N PRO A 266 10.04 4.33 18.05
CA PRO A 266 9.72 2.99 17.56
C PRO A 266 8.86 2.16 18.52
N ALA A 267 8.96 2.40 19.83
CA ALA A 267 8.14 1.73 20.83
C ALA A 267 6.66 2.01 20.64
N ASP A 268 6.29 3.27 20.31
CA ASP A 268 4.91 3.66 20.06
C ASP A 268 4.35 2.98 18.81
N VAL A 269 5.20 2.76 17.79
CA VAL A 269 4.79 2.01 16.59
C VAL A 269 4.50 0.54 16.92
N ARG A 270 5.30 -0.09 17.77
CA ARG A 270 5.04 -1.47 18.23
C ARG A 270 3.75 -1.56 19.05
N GLU A 271 3.51 -0.61 19.93
CA GLU A 271 2.25 -0.49 20.68
C GLU A 271 1.06 -0.32 19.72
N LEU A 272 1.21 0.56 18.72
CA LEU A 272 0.20 0.75 17.66
C LEU A 272 -0.13 -0.56 16.92
N LEU A 273 0.87 -1.43 16.74
CA LEU A 273 0.71 -2.75 16.13
C LEU A 273 0.15 -3.80 17.11
N GLY A 274 -0.17 -3.43 18.36
CA GLY A 274 -0.70 -4.33 19.38
C GLY A 274 0.36 -5.25 20.00
N GLU A 275 1.63 -4.90 19.93
CA GLU A 275 2.66 -5.56 20.75
C GLU A 275 2.61 -4.97 22.16
N PRO A 276 2.73 -5.80 23.22
CA PRO A 276 2.86 -5.25 24.56
C PRO A 276 4.10 -4.35 24.56
N GLY A 277 3.90 -3.06 24.81
CA GLY A 277 4.98 -2.08 24.87
C GLY A 277 6.05 -2.57 25.82
N GLY A 278 7.29 -2.69 25.36
CA GLY A 278 8.44 -2.91 26.23
C GLY A 278 8.47 -1.77 27.24
N ALA A 279 8.43 -2.12 28.53
CA ALA A 279 8.48 -1.28 29.71
C ALA A 279 7.87 0.13 29.52
N ALA A 280 6.65 0.28 30.00
CA ALA A 280 5.97 1.57 30.09
C ALA A 280 7.00 2.66 30.41
N THR A 281 7.08 3.65 29.55
CA THR A 281 7.62 4.97 29.92
C THR A 281 6.99 5.28 31.27
N THR A 282 7.81 5.37 32.30
CA THR A 282 7.43 5.59 33.69
C THR A 282 6.30 6.62 33.70
N ALA A 283 5.11 6.21 34.10
CA ALA A 283 4.00 7.13 34.23
C ALA A 283 4.53 8.31 35.04
N LEU A 284 4.54 9.50 34.46
CA LEU A 284 4.96 10.72 35.13
C LEU A 284 4.05 10.84 36.35
N THR A 285 4.56 10.40 37.50
CA THR A 285 3.84 10.59 38.75
C THR A 285 3.64 12.08 38.95
N PRO A 286 2.50 12.53 39.50
CA PRO A 286 2.26 13.97 39.74
C PRO A 286 3.34 14.70 40.53
N GLN A 287 4.30 13.99 41.12
CA GLN A 287 5.43 14.51 41.84
C GLN A 287 6.59 15.00 40.95
N ALA A 288 6.62 14.68 39.68
CA ALA A 288 7.68 15.11 38.75
C ALA A 288 7.58 16.60 38.33
N TRP A 289 6.53 17.30 38.73
CA TRP A 289 6.27 18.71 38.39
C TRP A 289 6.31 19.68 39.60
N ARG A 290 6.92 19.27 40.74
CA ARG A 290 7.11 20.15 41.91
C ARG A 290 8.55 20.62 42.01
#